data_b6e7a424024853194f881cff9bad0059
#
_entry.id   b6e7a424024853194f881cff9bad0059
#
_cell.length_a   1.000
_cell.length_b   1.000
_cell.length_c   1.000
_cell.angle_alpha   90.00
_cell.angle_beta   90.00
_cell.angle_gamma   90.00
#
_symmetry.space_group_name_H-M   'P 1'
#
loop_
_entity.id
_entity.type
_entity.pdbx_description
1 polymer ?
#
loop_
_entity_poly.entity_id
_entity_poly.type
_entity_poly.pdbx_seq_one_letter_code
_entity_poly.pdbx_strand_id
1 'polypeptide(L)'
;SFYLFAPKPWQKNSPYKGINYLLGLVYWLSQLPAYYIIKYFADLVFVTSQPDVKPFITKNRKKNKITVVRGGVDTSPAKKYFEQGDFIPITNRHYDACFVGRLHYQKGVLELIHIWGTVCKKIPKSRLAIIGMGPLDGEIRSLIKQMGLQLNITLLGFLNGIEKFDVFKQSKIILHPATYDSGGMAPAEGMAWGLPGVSFDLEALKTYYPKGILKTKCFDLDAFASNILYLLSNPDAHLTLSQEASNLIRDYWDWDQQAQNIFHQVIKP
;
A
#
# COMPACT_ATOMS: atom_id res chain seq x y z
N SER A 1 -10.37 -9.84 7.03
CA SER A 1 -9.54 -10.39 5.96
C SER A 1 -9.17 -11.82 6.33
N PHE A 2 -9.71 -12.80 5.60
CA PHE A 2 -9.41 -14.21 5.84
C PHE A 2 -7.98 -14.51 5.41
N TYR A 3 -7.12 -14.77 6.35
CA TYR A 3 -5.70 -15.11 6.17
C TYR A 3 -5.45 -16.47 5.45
N LEU A 4 -6.51 -17.13 4.96
CA LEU A 4 -6.38 -18.27 4.02
C LEU A 4 -5.57 -17.92 2.77
N PHE A 5 -5.50 -16.63 2.44
CA PHE A 5 -4.73 -16.09 1.34
C PHE A 5 -3.41 -15.44 1.78
N ALA A 6 -3.11 -15.42 3.08
CA ALA A 6 -1.77 -15.11 3.56
C ALA A 6 -0.76 -16.07 2.91
N PRO A 7 0.49 -15.64 2.69
CA PRO A 7 1.51 -16.52 2.15
C PRO A 7 1.55 -17.83 2.94
N LYS A 8 1.28 -18.93 2.26
CA LYS A 8 1.31 -20.25 2.90
C LYS A 8 2.70 -20.46 3.47
N PRO A 9 2.86 -21.19 4.60
CA PRO A 9 4.16 -21.36 5.24
C PRO A 9 5.28 -21.86 4.30
N TRP A 10 4.92 -22.62 3.27
CA TRP A 10 5.83 -23.17 2.25
C TRP A 10 6.09 -22.25 1.06
N GLN A 11 5.46 -21.09 0.97
CA GLN A 11 5.72 -20.14 -0.12
C GLN A 11 7.05 -19.42 0.08
N LYS A 12 7.75 -19.12 -1.04
CA LYS A 12 9.08 -18.50 -1.03
C LYS A 12 9.13 -17.19 -0.22
N ASN A 13 8.05 -16.42 -0.26
CA ASN A 13 7.93 -15.10 0.39
C ASN A 13 7.11 -15.16 1.69
N SER A 14 6.93 -16.35 2.28
CA SER A 14 6.21 -16.48 3.53
C SER A 14 6.99 -15.87 4.69
N PRO A 15 6.33 -15.10 5.58
CA PRO A 15 6.93 -14.65 6.83
C PRO A 15 7.14 -15.79 7.84
N TYR A 16 6.55 -16.96 7.57
CA TYR A 16 6.63 -18.15 8.43
C TYR A 16 7.81 -19.03 7.99
N LYS A 17 9.03 -18.66 8.36
CA LYS A 17 10.24 -19.45 8.11
C LYS A 17 10.87 -19.93 9.42
N GLY A 18 11.66 -21.00 9.36
CA GLY A 18 12.34 -21.56 10.54
C GLY A 18 11.34 -21.97 11.62
N ILE A 19 11.58 -21.57 12.86
CA ILE A 19 10.76 -21.93 14.02
C ILE A 19 9.29 -21.46 13.89
N ASN A 20 9.03 -20.42 13.12
CA ASN A 20 7.69 -19.90 12.90
C ASN A 20 6.89 -20.70 11.87
N TYR A 21 7.50 -21.66 11.17
CA TYR A 21 6.83 -22.47 10.15
C TYR A 21 5.67 -23.29 10.74
N LEU A 22 5.92 -23.95 11.86
CA LEU A 22 4.89 -24.77 12.53
C LEU A 22 3.72 -23.91 13.01
N LEU A 23 4.01 -22.75 13.60
CA LEU A 23 2.98 -21.77 14.01
C LEU A 23 2.17 -21.29 12.81
N GLY A 24 2.83 -21.00 11.70
CA GLY A 24 2.19 -20.62 10.46
C GLY A 24 1.28 -21.71 9.89
N LEU A 25 1.70 -22.98 9.99
CA LEU A 25 0.90 -24.13 9.56
C LEU A 25 -0.34 -24.32 10.44
N VAL A 26 -0.19 -24.27 11.76
CA VAL A 26 -1.32 -24.35 12.71
C VAL A 26 -2.30 -23.22 12.46
N TYR A 27 -1.81 -22.01 12.30
CA TYR A 27 -2.65 -20.86 12.00
C TYR A 27 -3.39 -21.02 10.67
N TRP A 28 -2.73 -21.48 9.61
CA TRP A 28 -3.35 -21.73 8.32
C TRP A 28 -4.44 -22.82 8.42
N LEU A 29 -4.15 -23.93 9.10
CA LEU A 29 -5.12 -25.01 9.31
C LEU A 29 -6.35 -24.55 10.11
N SER A 30 -6.18 -23.69 11.12
CA SER A 30 -7.27 -23.16 11.94
C SER A 30 -8.28 -22.33 11.14
N GLN A 31 -7.91 -21.81 9.98
CA GLN A 31 -8.80 -21.03 9.09
C GLN A 31 -9.69 -21.92 8.19
N LEU A 32 -9.34 -23.20 8.02
CA LEU A 32 -10.07 -24.08 7.09
C LEU A 32 -11.56 -24.26 7.44
N PRO A 33 -11.97 -24.46 8.71
CA PRO A 33 -13.40 -24.58 9.04
C PRO A 33 -14.19 -23.33 8.64
N ALA A 34 -13.69 -22.14 8.98
CA ALA A 34 -14.33 -20.87 8.60
C ALA A 34 -14.42 -20.71 7.08
N TYR A 35 -13.37 -21.07 6.35
CA TYR A 35 -13.38 -21.07 4.89
C TYR A 35 -14.49 -21.95 4.31
N TYR A 36 -14.62 -23.19 4.80
CA TYR A 36 -15.65 -24.10 4.29
C TYR A 36 -17.07 -23.63 4.65
N ILE A 37 -17.27 -23.09 5.85
CA ILE A 37 -18.57 -22.51 6.25
C ILE A 37 -18.92 -21.36 5.29
N ILE A 38 -18.04 -20.41 5.08
CA ILE A 38 -18.30 -19.30 4.16
C ILE A 38 -18.50 -19.79 2.73
N LYS A 39 -17.68 -20.74 2.29
CA LYS A 39 -17.74 -21.26 0.92
C LYS A 39 -19.08 -21.90 0.58
N TYR A 40 -19.69 -22.62 1.51
CA TYR A 40 -20.88 -23.43 1.22
C TYR A 40 -22.18 -22.87 1.80
N PHE A 41 -22.12 -22.08 2.86
CA PHE A 41 -23.31 -21.66 3.61
C PHE A 41 -23.57 -20.15 3.59
N ALA A 42 -22.60 -19.29 3.26
CA ALA A 42 -22.87 -17.86 3.19
C ALA A 42 -23.67 -17.50 1.93
N ASP A 43 -24.69 -16.66 2.05
CA ASP A 43 -25.50 -16.18 0.91
C ASP A 43 -24.75 -15.17 0.07
N LEU A 44 -23.97 -14.27 0.69
CA LEU A 44 -23.18 -13.23 0.07
C LEU A 44 -21.76 -13.24 0.64
N VAL A 45 -20.75 -13.13 -0.23
CA VAL A 45 -19.35 -13.10 0.17
C VAL A 45 -18.71 -11.81 -0.32
N PHE A 46 -18.15 -11.06 0.60
CA PHE A 46 -17.28 -9.93 0.27
C PHE A 46 -15.81 -10.36 0.29
N VAL A 47 -15.08 -10.00 -0.74
CA VAL A 47 -13.65 -10.23 -0.85
C VAL A 47 -12.93 -8.91 -1.11
N THR A 48 -11.68 -8.83 -0.73
CA THR A 48 -10.92 -7.57 -0.85
C THR A 48 -10.26 -7.40 -2.21
N SER A 49 -10.02 -8.47 -2.96
CA SER A 49 -9.38 -8.38 -4.26
C SER A 49 -9.95 -9.37 -5.27
N GLN A 50 -9.75 -9.13 -6.55
CA GLN A 50 -10.23 -10.00 -7.62
C GLN A 50 -9.65 -11.44 -7.55
N PRO A 51 -8.38 -11.67 -7.21
CA PRO A 51 -7.86 -13.01 -6.99
C PRO A 51 -8.58 -13.79 -5.88
N ASP A 52 -9.10 -13.08 -4.87
CA ASP A 52 -9.81 -13.67 -3.72
C ASP A 52 -11.20 -14.21 -4.08
N VAL A 53 -11.75 -13.87 -5.23
CA VAL A 53 -13.05 -14.38 -5.72
C VAL A 53 -12.98 -15.88 -6.01
N LYS A 54 -11.92 -16.30 -6.67
CA LYS A 54 -11.77 -17.65 -7.24
C LYS A 54 -11.99 -18.79 -6.22
N PRO A 55 -11.45 -18.75 -5.01
CA PRO A 55 -11.63 -19.81 -4.03
C PRO A 55 -13.08 -20.03 -3.56
N PHE A 56 -13.92 -18.97 -3.64
CA PHE A 56 -15.32 -19.03 -3.19
C PHE A 56 -16.31 -19.40 -4.29
N ILE A 57 -15.86 -19.54 -5.54
CA ILE A 57 -16.71 -20.03 -6.64
C ILE A 57 -16.99 -21.52 -6.40
N THR A 58 -18.27 -21.91 -6.40
CA THR A 58 -18.74 -23.29 -6.34
C THR A 58 -19.76 -23.54 -7.44
N LYS A 59 -20.08 -24.83 -7.72
CA LYS A 59 -21.13 -25.19 -8.68
C LYS A 59 -22.48 -24.55 -8.36
N ASN A 60 -22.78 -24.39 -7.06
CA ASN A 60 -24.06 -23.86 -6.57
C ASN A 60 -24.05 -22.35 -6.29
N ARG A 61 -22.89 -21.70 -6.29
CA ARG A 61 -22.78 -20.27 -6.07
C ARG A 61 -22.51 -19.55 -7.37
N LYS A 62 -23.44 -18.70 -7.77
CA LYS A 62 -23.27 -17.80 -8.90
C LYS A 62 -22.21 -16.74 -8.58
N LYS A 63 -21.46 -16.32 -9.58
CA LYS A 63 -20.39 -15.30 -9.44
C LYS A 63 -20.92 -13.96 -8.89
N ASN A 64 -22.19 -13.64 -9.17
CA ASN A 64 -22.83 -12.40 -8.70
C ASN A 64 -23.11 -12.35 -7.18
N LYS A 65 -22.96 -13.46 -6.46
CA LYS A 65 -23.04 -13.49 -4.98
C LYS A 65 -21.68 -13.30 -4.30
N ILE A 66 -20.64 -12.99 -5.06
CA ILE A 66 -19.30 -12.69 -4.56
C ILE A 66 -18.93 -11.29 -5.04
N THR A 67 -18.80 -10.36 -4.12
CA THR A 67 -18.53 -8.95 -4.41
C THR A 67 -17.12 -8.58 -3.97
N VAL A 68 -16.37 -7.94 -4.87
CA VAL A 68 -15.09 -7.35 -4.52
C VAL A 68 -15.37 -5.99 -3.89
N VAL A 69 -15.11 -5.90 -2.60
CA VAL A 69 -15.21 -4.66 -1.83
C VAL A 69 -13.80 -4.10 -1.67
N ARG A 70 -13.53 -3.03 -2.37
CA ARG A 70 -12.28 -2.28 -2.20
C ARG A 70 -12.32 -1.54 -0.87
N GLY A 71 -11.14 -1.33 -0.26
CA GLY A 71 -11.02 -0.38 0.82
C GLY A 71 -11.40 1.03 0.36
N GLY A 72 -11.70 1.90 1.29
CA GLY A 72 -11.92 3.31 1.04
C GLY A 72 -10.98 4.15 1.89
N VAL A 73 -10.71 5.37 1.45
CA VAL A 73 -10.00 6.39 2.22
C VAL A 73 -10.89 7.62 2.35
N ASP A 74 -10.75 8.32 3.47
CA ASP A 74 -11.40 9.63 3.61
C ASP A 74 -10.67 10.65 2.73
N THR A 75 -11.32 11.06 1.65
CA THR A 75 -10.79 12.04 0.70
C THR A 75 -11.11 13.49 1.10
N SER A 76 -12.01 13.70 2.08
CA SER A 76 -12.52 15.02 2.45
C SER A 76 -11.43 16.00 2.89
N PRO A 77 -10.40 15.60 3.71
CA PRO A 77 -9.34 16.52 4.09
C PRO A 77 -8.47 16.98 2.92
N ALA A 78 -8.15 16.07 2.01
CA ALA A 78 -7.37 16.37 0.82
C ALA A 78 -8.16 17.27 -0.15
N LYS A 79 -9.45 16.96 -0.38
CA LYS A 79 -10.34 17.76 -1.19
C LYS A 79 -10.43 19.20 -0.67
N LYS A 80 -10.67 19.37 0.63
CA LYS A 80 -10.70 20.69 1.27
C LYS A 80 -9.39 21.46 1.08
N TYR A 81 -8.25 20.80 1.22
CA TYR A 81 -6.93 21.41 1.02
C TYR A 81 -6.76 21.94 -0.41
N PHE A 82 -7.14 21.13 -1.43
CA PHE A 82 -7.03 21.57 -2.82
C PHE A 82 -8.03 22.66 -3.19
N GLU A 83 -9.24 22.66 -2.61
CA GLU A 83 -10.24 23.71 -2.81
C GLU A 83 -9.80 25.06 -2.23
N GLN A 84 -9.00 25.09 -1.18
CA GLN A 84 -8.44 26.30 -0.59
C GLN A 84 -7.35 26.96 -1.46
N GLY A 85 -6.77 26.23 -2.41
CA GLY A 85 -5.79 26.75 -3.37
C GLY A 85 -4.41 27.09 -2.78
N ASP A 86 -4.18 26.88 -1.48
CA ASP A 86 -2.94 27.21 -0.79
C ASP A 86 -2.06 25.94 -0.63
N PHE A 87 -1.71 25.35 -1.77
CA PHE A 87 -0.92 24.13 -1.78
C PHE A 87 0.58 24.39 -1.97
N ILE A 88 1.39 23.57 -1.30
CA ILE A 88 2.84 23.65 -1.36
C ILE A 88 3.32 23.21 -2.75
N PRO A 89 4.01 24.08 -3.51
CA PRO A 89 4.61 23.70 -4.77
C PRO A 89 5.56 22.50 -4.60
N ILE A 90 5.59 21.60 -5.57
CA ILE A 90 6.38 20.38 -5.48
C ILE A 90 7.87 20.64 -5.22
N THR A 91 8.41 21.73 -5.77
CA THR A 91 9.81 22.15 -5.57
C THR A 91 10.12 22.53 -4.13
N ASN A 92 9.11 22.95 -3.37
CA ASN A 92 9.24 23.43 -1.99
C ASN A 92 8.91 22.35 -0.95
N ARG A 93 8.50 21.16 -1.38
CA ARG A 93 8.17 20.06 -0.47
C ARG A 93 9.43 19.52 0.20
N HIS A 94 9.31 19.30 1.51
CA HIS A 94 10.43 18.92 2.37
C HIS A 94 10.95 17.49 2.12
N TYR A 95 10.03 16.55 1.83
CA TYR A 95 10.36 15.16 1.58
C TYR A 95 10.25 14.81 0.09
N ASP A 96 11.27 14.14 -0.43
CA ASP A 96 11.20 13.61 -1.80
C ASP A 96 10.26 12.42 -1.89
N ALA A 97 10.14 11.64 -0.79
CA ALA A 97 9.15 10.58 -0.71
C ALA A 97 8.68 10.36 0.73
N CYS A 98 7.50 9.69 0.86
CA CYS A 98 7.05 9.16 2.13
C CYS A 98 6.63 7.69 2.01
N PHE A 99 6.67 7.01 3.14
CA PHE A 99 6.13 5.67 3.35
C PHE A 99 5.18 5.70 4.53
N VAL A 100 4.05 4.99 4.41
CA VAL A 100 3.10 4.79 5.50
C VAL A 100 2.83 3.30 5.64
N GLY A 101 3.04 2.78 6.84
CA GLY A 101 2.75 1.37 7.09
C GLY A 101 3.35 0.85 8.39
N ARG A 102 2.88 -0.32 8.78
CA ARG A 102 3.47 -1.03 9.90
C ARG A 102 4.92 -1.44 9.58
N LEU A 103 5.84 -1.22 10.50
CA LEU A 103 7.25 -1.61 10.34
C LEU A 103 7.39 -3.13 10.51
N HIS A 104 7.07 -3.85 9.43
CA HIS A 104 6.99 -5.30 9.38
C HIS A 104 7.51 -5.82 8.02
N TYR A 105 8.07 -7.03 7.98
CA TYR A 105 8.64 -7.66 6.77
C TYR A 105 7.71 -7.60 5.56
N GLN A 106 6.40 -7.84 5.77
CA GLN A 106 5.41 -7.79 4.68
C GLN A 106 5.29 -6.42 4.00
N LYS A 107 5.68 -5.35 4.69
CA LYS A 107 5.61 -3.99 4.16
C LYS A 107 6.88 -3.55 3.46
N GLY A 108 7.89 -4.45 3.39
CA GLY A 108 9.12 -4.21 2.63
C GLY A 108 9.94 -3.04 3.14
N VAL A 109 9.86 -2.75 4.45
CA VAL A 109 10.51 -1.58 5.01
C VAL A 109 12.03 -1.71 5.06
N LEU A 110 12.57 -2.93 5.18
CA LEU A 110 14.02 -3.16 5.10
C LEU A 110 14.51 -2.97 3.67
N GLU A 111 13.77 -3.49 2.70
CA GLU A 111 14.01 -3.28 1.27
C GLU A 111 13.98 -1.78 0.95
N LEU A 112 13.07 -1.02 1.57
CA LEU A 112 12.96 0.42 1.38
C LEU A 112 14.25 1.16 1.79
N ILE A 113 14.89 0.76 2.90
CA ILE A 113 16.15 1.39 3.33
C ILE A 113 17.25 1.16 2.28
N HIS A 114 17.34 -0.05 1.71
CA HIS A 114 18.30 -0.35 0.65
C HIS A 114 17.99 0.42 -0.63
N ILE A 115 16.72 0.47 -1.05
CA ILE A 115 16.24 1.26 -2.19
C ILE A 115 16.64 2.73 -2.01
N TRP A 116 16.36 3.29 -0.81
CA TRP A 116 16.67 4.69 -0.54
C TRP A 116 18.17 4.97 -0.54
N GLY A 117 18.97 4.02 -0.07
CA GLY A 117 20.45 4.10 -0.20
C GLY A 117 20.91 4.23 -1.67
N THR A 118 20.25 3.52 -2.60
CA THR A 118 20.52 3.65 -4.04
C THR A 118 20.08 5.02 -4.58
N VAL A 119 18.93 5.55 -4.13
CA VAL A 119 18.49 6.92 -4.48
C VAL A 119 19.48 7.95 -3.97
N CYS A 120 19.97 7.84 -2.72
CA CYS A 120 20.94 8.78 -2.14
C CYS A 120 22.30 8.79 -2.85
N LYS A 121 22.72 7.69 -3.47
CA LYS A 121 23.93 7.68 -4.31
C LYS A 121 23.82 8.61 -5.54
N LYS A 122 22.59 8.84 -6.03
CA LYS A 122 22.32 9.73 -7.18
C LYS A 122 21.87 11.12 -6.74
N ILE A 123 21.09 11.20 -5.66
CA ILE A 123 20.60 12.46 -5.09
C ILE A 123 20.99 12.49 -3.60
N PRO A 124 22.22 12.91 -3.23
CA PRO A 124 22.74 12.79 -1.85
C PRO A 124 21.91 13.52 -0.78
N LYS A 125 21.16 14.55 -1.16
CA LYS A 125 20.31 15.33 -0.24
C LYS A 125 18.85 14.87 -0.22
N SER A 126 18.50 13.74 -0.86
CA SER A 126 17.13 13.23 -0.87
C SER A 126 16.66 12.87 0.54
N ARG A 127 15.38 13.13 0.82
CA ARG A 127 14.76 12.96 2.14
C ARG A 127 13.54 12.04 2.06
N LEU A 128 13.53 11.00 2.89
CA LEU A 128 12.42 10.05 3.05
C LEU A 128 11.80 10.20 4.42
N ALA A 129 10.47 10.37 4.47
CA ALA A 129 9.69 10.26 5.69
C ALA A 129 9.12 8.84 5.83
N ILE A 130 9.29 8.21 6.99
CA ILE A 130 8.70 6.91 7.30
C ILE A 130 7.73 7.08 8.46
N ILE A 131 6.43 6.84 8.18
CA ILE A 131 5.34 6.87 9.15
C ILE A 131 4.95 5.45 9.51
N GLY A 132 5.01 5.11 10.77
CA GLY A 132 4.57 3.83 11.30
C GLY A 132 5.40 3.33 12.46
N MET A 133 4.91 2.25 13.05
CA MET A 133 5.56 1.52 14.14
C MET A 133 5.48 0.03 13.87
N GLY A 134 6.34 -0.75 14.50
CA GLY A 134 6.30 -2.20 14.37
C GLY A 134 7.53 -2.92 14.92
N PRO A 135 7.55 -4.24 14.84
CA PRO A 135 8.61 -5.05 15.44
C PRO A 135 10.01 -4.83 14.83
N LEU A 136 10.07 -4.25 13.61
CA LEU A 136 11.34 -3.98 12.92
C LEU A 136 11.96 -2.62 13.26
N ASP A 137 11.39 -1.81 14.17
CA ASP A 137 11.89 -0.46 14.48
C ASP A 137 13.39 -0.46 14.82
N GLY A 138 13.83 -1.34 15.71
CA GLY A 138 15.24 -1.45 16.11
C GLY A 138 16.16 -1.87 14.96
N GLU A 139 15.72 -2.83 14.12
CA GLU A 139 16.48 -3.31 12.97
C GLU A 139 16.62 -2.21 11.91
N ILE A 140 15.55 -1.46 11.65
CA ILE A 140 15.52 -0.32 10.71
C ILE A 140 16.48 0.77 11.16
N ARG A 141 16.46 1.17 12.45
CA ARG A 141 17.38 2.17 13.00
C ARG A 141 18.84 1.74 12.86
N SER A 142 19.13 0.47 13.14
CA SER A 142 20.46 -0.11 12.98
C SER A 142 20.91 -0.08 11.52
N LEU A 143 20.04 -0.45 10.60
CA LEU A 143 20.32 -0.47 9.15
C LEU A 143 20.54 0.96 8.60
N ILE A 144 19.72 1.93 8.99
CA ILE A 144 19.89 3.35 8.63
C ILE A 144 21.27 3.84 9.07
N LYS A 145 21.68 3.52 10.33
CA LYS A 145 22.99 3.90 10.85
C LYS A 145 24.13 3.22 10.08
N GLN A 146 24.00 1.92 9.83
CA GLN A 146 25.02 1.15 9.09
C GLN A 146 25.23 1.68 7.67
N MET A 147 24.16 2.14 7.01
CA MET A 147 24.21 2.68 5.65
C MET A 147 24.53 4.17 5.59
N GLY A 148 24.71 4.87 6.75
CA GLY A 148 25.00 6.29 6.78
C GLY A 148 23.84 7.19 6.34
N LEU A 149 22.58 6.74 6.48
CA LEU A 149 21.39 7.41 5.96
C LEU A 149 20.64 8.26 6.99
N GLN A 150 21.26 8.57 8.15
CA GLN A 150 20.61 9.28 9.25
C GLN A 150 20.11 10.68 8.87
N LEU A 151 20.77 11.35 7.92
CA LEU A 151 20.37 12.66 7.40
C LEU A 151 19.33 12.59 6.28
N ASN A 152 19.10 11.40 5.73
CA ASN A 152 18.23 11.16 4.58
C ASN A 152 16.91 10.50 4.93
N ILE A 153 16.81 9.85 6.10
CA ILE A 153 15.60 9.10 6.50
C ILE A 153 15.14 9.59 7.88
N THR A 154 13.91 10.05 7.93
CA THR A 154 13.25 10.47 9.17
C THR A 154 12.20 9.44 9.57
N LEU A 155 12.39 8.80 10.74
CA LEU A 155 11.40 7.90 11.34
C LEU A 155 10.47 8.73 12.23
N LEU A 156 9.22 8.90 11.80
CA LEU A 156 8.23 9.78 12.44
C LEU A 156 7.36 9.06 13.49
N GLY A 157 7.51 7.72 13.62
CA GLY A 157 6.62 6.95 14.46
C GLY A 157 5.20 6.85 13.89
N PHE A 158 4.23 6.53 14.76
CA PHE A 158 2.83 6.47 14.35
C PHE A 158 2.25 7.90 14.32
N LEU A 159 1.72 8.28 13.16
CA LEU A 159 0.99 9.54 12.98
C LEU A 159 -0.42 9.25 12.46
N ASN A 160 -1.38 10.07 12.85
CA ASN A 160 -2.73 10.04 12.33
C ASN A 160 -3.26 11.46 12.08
N GLY A 161 -4.44 11.57 11.43
CA GLY A 161 -5.11 12.85 11.20
C GLY A 161 -4.17 13.91 10.62
N ILE A 162 -4.20 15.11 11.19
CA ILE A 162 -3.50 16.31 10.67
C ILE A 162 -2.00 16.08 10.53
N GLU A 163 -1.36 15.47 11.52
CA GLU A 163 0.09 15.23 11.50
C GLU A 163 0.52 14.38 10.31
N LYS A 164 -0.23 13.30 10.02
CA LYS A 164 0.00 12.46 8.84
C LYS A 164 -0.27 13.23 7.53
N PHE A 165 -1.32 14.03 7.50
CA PHE A 165 -1.67 14.86 6.33
C PHE A 165 -0.59 15.89 6.02
N ASP A 166 0.03 16.49 7.04
CA ASP A 166 1.13 17.44 6.84
C ASP A 166 2.36 16.77 6.22
N VAL A 167 2.65 15.51 6.57
CA VAL A 167 3.69 14.75 5.88
C VAL A 167 3.33 14.51 4.41
N PHE A 168 2.07 14.18 4.08
CA PHE A 168 1.65 14.02 2.68
C PHE A 168 1.79 15.32 1.90
N LYS A 169 1.34 16.46 2.42
CA LYS A 169 1.49 17.78 1.80
C LYS A 169 2.95 18.12 1.51
N GLN A 170 3.85 17.69 2.38
CA GLN A 170 5.28 17.95 2.31
C GLN A 170 6.06 16.88 1.52
N SER A 171 5.41 15.87 0.97
CA SER A 171 6.04 14.77 0.23
C SER A 171 5.77 14.87 -1.27
N LYS A 172 6.70 14.41 -2.11
CA LYS A 172 6.55 14.39 -3.57
C LYS A 172 5.96 13.08 -4.08
N ILE A 173 6.32 11.94 -3.48
CA ILE A 173 5.99 10.58 -3.94
C ILE A 173 5.57 9.73 -2.74
N ILE A 174 4.60 8.81 -2.93
CA ILE A 174 4.27 7.76 -1.95
C ILE A 174 4.92 6.43 -2.36
N LEU A 175 5.61 5.77 -1.42
CA LEU A 175 6.30 4.50 -1.66
C LEU A 175 5.57 3.34 -0.99
N HIS A 176 5.40 2.24 -1.74
CA HIS A 176 4.74 1.04 -1.23
C HIS A 176 5.52 -0.23 -1.62
N PRO A 177 6.67 -0.48 -0.98
CA PRO A 177 7.52 -1.65 -1.25
C PRO A 177 7.00 -2.93 -0.61
N ALA A 178 5.70 -3.03 -0.35
CA ALA A 178 5.12 -4.22 0.26
C ALA A 178 5.39 -5.46 -0.58
N THR A 179 5.85 -6.53 0.08
CA THR A 179 6.07 -7.84 -0.53
C THR A 179 4.86 -8.75 -0.42
N TYR A 180 3.91 -8.36 0.42
CA TYR A 180 2.58 -8.94 0.55
C TYR A 180 1.59 -7.87 1.01
N ASP A 181 0.49 -7.73 0.28
CA ASP A 181 -0.63 -6.85 0.64
C ASP A 181 -1.93 -7.39 0.04
N SER A 182 -3.05 -7.24 0.73
CA SER A 182 -4.37 -7.65 0.27
C SER A 182 -5.25 -6.50 -0.23
N GLY A 183 -4.86 -5.26 0.04
CA GLY A 183 -5.67 -4.09 -0.28
C GLY A 183 -4.89 -2.80 -0.48
N GLY A 184 -3.65 -2.72 0.04
CA GLY A 184 -2.75 -1.60 -0.21
C GLY A 184 -3.34 -0.22 0.08
N MET A 185 -3.96 0.00 1.25
CA MET A 185 -4.62 1.27 1.56
C MET A 185 -3.64 2.45 1.70
N ALA A 186 -2.43 2.21 2.16
CA ALA A 186 -1.45 3.26 2.38
C ALA A 186 -1.10 4.08 1.12
N PRO A 187 -0.90 3.48 -0.08
CA PRO A 187 -0.78 4.28 -1.30
C PRO A 187 -2.00 5.16 -1.56
N ALA A 188 -3.23 4.64 -1.37
CA ALA A 188 -4.45 5.41 -1.60
C ALA A 188 -4.52 6.66 -0.71
N GLU A 189 -4.11 6.54 0.56
CA GLU A 189 -4.03 7.69 1.46
C GLU A 189 -3.12 8.80 0.90
N GLY A 190 -1.90 8.45 0.46
CA GLY A 190 -0.98 9.42 -0.14
C GLY A 190 -1.45 9.95 -1.50
N MET A 191 -2.00 9.07 -2.34
CA MET A 191 -2.51 9.43 -3.67
C MET A 191 -3.71 10.39 -3.58
N ALA A 192 -4.51 10.34 -2.51
CA ALA A 192 -5.56 11.33 -2.23
C ALA A 192 -5.01 12.76 -2.13
N TRP A 193 -3.76 12.91 -1.68
CA TRP A 193 -3.02 14.17 -1.59
C TRP A 193 -2.21 14.50 -2.86
N GLY A 194 -2.49 13.82 -3.97
CA GLY A 194 -1.82 14.04 -5.24
C GLY A 194 -0.42 13.47 -5.33
N LEU A 195 -0.04 12.53 -4.47
CA LEU A 195 1.26 11.88 -4.56
C LEU A 195 1.22 10.74 -5.59
N PRO A 196 2.01 10.76 -6.64
CA PRO A 196 2.18 9.58 -7.48
C PRO A 196 2.88 8.48 -6.70
N GLY A 197 2.57 7.21 -7.02
CA GLY A 197 3.10 6.07 -6.29
C GLY A 197 4.26 5.36 -6.98
N VAL A 198 5.09 4.66 -6.18
CA VAL A 198 5.98 3.60 -6.65
C VAL A 198 5.76 2.37 -5.76
N SER A 199 5.56 1.19 -6.36
CA SER A 199 5.29 -0.05 -5.62
C SER A 199 5.96 -1.28 -6.25
N PHE A 200 6.01 -2.37 -5.49
CA PHE A 200 6.16 -3.69 -6.11
C PHE A 200 4.87 -4.12 -6.81
N ASP A 201 5.01 -4.89 -7.90
CA ASP A 201 3.89 -5.43 -8.67
C ASP A 201 3.31 -6.67 -7.99
N LEU A 202 2.37 -6.44 -7.08
CA LEU A 202 1.60 -7.49 -6.42
C LEU A 202 0.28 -7.71 -7.17
N GLU A 203 -0.16 -8.96 -7.29
CA GLU A 203 -1.40 -9.30 -7.99
C GLU A 203 -2.62 -8.55 -7.44
N ALA A 204 -2.72 -8.39 -6.12
CA ALA A 204 -3.77 -7.60 -5.49
C ALA A 204 -3.74 -6.13 -5.96
N LEU A 205 -2.56 -5.53 -6.11
CA LEU A 205 -2.42 -4.13 -6.48
C LEU A 205 -2.75 -3.86 -7.96
N LYS A 206 -2.80 -4.86 -8.83
CA LYS A 206 -3.23 -4.69 -10.22
C LYS A 206 -4.69 -4.25 -10.30
N THR A 207 -5.53 -4.81 -9.43
CA THR A 207 -6.96 -4.46 -9.36
C THR A 207 -7.17 -3.07 -8.73
N TYR A 208 -6.38 -2.75 -7.72
CA TYR A 208 -6.56 -1.52 -6.93
C TYR A 208 -5.95 -0.29 -7.58
N TYR A 209 -4.79 -0.45 -8.21
CA TYR A 209 -4.00 0.65 -8.78
C TYR A 209 -3.66 0.37 -10.25
N PRO A 210 -4.64 0.44 -11.17
CA PRO A 210 -4.39 0.26 -12.60
C PRO A 210 -3.55 1.41 -13.19
N LYS A 211 -3.53 2.58 -12.53
CA LYS A 211 -2.81 3.80 -12.91
C LYS A 211 -2.44 4.62 -11.68
N GLY A 212 -1.66 5.70 -11.87
CA GLY A 212 -1.24 6.58 -10.78
C GLY A 212 -0.07 6.05 -9.95
N ILE A 213 0.47 4.86 -10.29
CA ILE A 213 1.56 4.22 -9.58
C ILE A 213 2.47 3.44 -10.55
N LEU A 214 3.78 3.66 -10.47
CA LEU A 214 4.76 2.85 -11.18
C LEU A 214 5.02 1.55 -10.43
N LYS A 215 5.05 0.44 -11.15
CA LYS A 215 5.21 -0.89 -10.58
C LYS A 215 6.48 -1.56 -11.02
N THR A 216 7.15 -2.25 -10.12
CA THR A 216 8.35 -3.04 -10.39
C THR A 216 8.16 -4.47 -9.90
N LYS A 217 8.88 -5.40 -10.51
CA LYS A 217 8.91 -6.78 -10.02
C LYS A 217 9.31 -6.82 -8.55
N CYS A 218 8.59 -7.65 -7.77
CA CYS A 218 8.87 -7.80 -6.34
C CYS A 218 10.34 -8.19 -6.11
N PHE A 219 11.01 -7.47 -5.19
CA PHE A 219 12.44 -7.57 -4.85
C PHE A 219 13.42 -7.05 -5.92
N ASP A 220 12.95 -6.40 -6.98
CA ASP A 220 13.83 -5.67 -7.88
C ASP A 220 14.05 -4.24 -7.32
N LEU A 221 15.01 -4.14 -6.39
CA LEU A 221 15.27 -2.91 -5.65
C LEU A 221 15.85 -1.82 -6.56
N ASP A 222 16.64 -2.20 -7.55
CA ASP A 222 17.28 -1.25 -8.48
C ASP A 222 16.24 -0.64 -9.43
N ALA A 223 15.32 -1.45 -9.97
CA ALA A 223 14.23 -0.94 -10.79
C ALA A 223 13.28 -0.05 -9.95
N PHE A 224 13.06 -0.38 -8.67
CA PHE A 224 12.27 0.45 -7.77
C PHE A 224 12.94 1.82 -7.53
N ALA A 225 14.25 1.83 -7.23
CA ALA A 225 15.03 3.06 -7.09
C ALA A 225 15.03 3.89 -8.38
N SER A 226 15.14 3.23 -9.54
CA SER A 226 15.10 3.88 -10.86
C SER A 226 13.76 4.57 -11.12
N ASN A 227 12.63 3.97 -10.74
CA ASN A 227 11.31 4.60 -10.83
C ASN A 227 11.19 5.82 -9.91
N ILE A 228 11.74 5.77 -8.70
CA ILE A 228 11.79 6.95 -7.81
C ILE A 228 12.59 8.07 -8.48
N LEU A 229 13.81 7.78 -8.93
CA LEU A 229 14.69 8.75 -9.59
C LEU A 229 14.03 9.34 -10.85
N TYR A 230 13.34 8.51 -11.64
CA TYR A 230 12.60 8.94 -12.82
C TYR A 230 11.55 9.99 -12.46
N LEU A 231 10.71 9.74 -11.44
CA LEU A 231 9.66 10.69 -11.02
C LEU A 231 10.27 11.97 -10.41
N LEU A 232 11.37 11.89 -9.68
CA LEU A 232 12.02 13.06 -9.09
C LEU A 232 12.72 13.95 -10.12
N SER A 233 13.14 13.38 -11.26
CA SER A 233 13.87 14.10 -12.32
C SER A 233 13.01 14.50 -13.52
N ASN A 234 11.75 14.05 -13.61
CA ASN A 234 10.85 14.33 -14.72
C ASN A 234 9.53 14.96 -14.24
N PRO A 235 9.47 16.31 -14.18
CA PRO A 235 8.28 17.03 -13.69
C PRO A 235 6.99 16.69 -14.45
N ASP A 236 7.06 16.52 -15.78
CA ASP A 236 5.89 16.19 -16.61
C ASP A 236 5.35 14.77 -16.30
N ALA A 237 6.23 13.80 -16.17
CA ALA A 237 5.87 12.44 -15.78
C ALA A 237 5.26 12.42 -14.36
N HIS A 238 5.87 13.17 -13.43
CA HIS A 238 5.35 13.33 -12.08
C HIS A 238 3.95 13.94 -12.10
N LEU A 239 3.74 15.04 -12.83
CA LEU A 239 2.44 15.73 -12.93
C LEU A 239 1.37 14.80 -13.51
N THR A 240 1.67 14.12 -14.62
CA THR A 240 0.77 13.17 -15.27
C THR A 240 0.34 12.07 -14.29
N LEU A 241 1.32 11.43 -13.63
CA LEU A 241 1.04 10.34 -12.70
C LEU A 241 0.32 10.83 -11.43
N SER A 242 0.59 12.06 -10.96
CA SER A 242 -0.10 12.71 -9.86
C SER A 242 -1.60 12.93 -10.18
N GLN A 243 -1.91 13.39 -11.40
CA GLN A 243 -3.29 13.56 -11.87
C GLN A 243 -4.01 12.20 -11.97
N GLU A 244 -3.36 11.20 -12.53
CA GLU A 244 -3.89 9.83 -12.56
C GLU A 244 -4.19 9.28 -11.17
N ALA A 245 -3.26 9.49 -10.21
CA ALA A 245 -3.40 9.09 -8.82
C ALA A 245 -4.62 9.75 -8.18
N SER A 246 -4.72 11.08 -8.25
CA SER A 246 -5.83 11.84 -7.69
C SER A 246 -7.18 11.44 -8.28
N ASN A 247 -7.24 11.28 -9.61
CA ASN A 247 -8.47 10.86 -10.29
C ASN A 247 -8.88 9.43 -9.88
N LEU A 248 -7.91 8.49 -9.79
CA LEU A 248 -8.18 7.13 -9.35
C LEU A 248 -8.78 7.10 -7.94
N ILE A 249 -8.22 7.89 -7.01
CA ILE A 249 -8.69 7.92 -5.64
C ILE A 249 -10.07 8.54 -5.55
N ARG A 250 -10.30 9.68 -6.19
CA ARG A 250 -11.61 10.34 -6.23
C ARG A 250 -12.69 9.43 -6.80
N ASP A 251 -12.40 8.72 -7.87
CA ASP A 251 -13.42 7.99 -8.62
C ASP A 251 -13.70 6.58 -8.05
N TYR A 252 -12.72 5.98 -7.32
CA TYR A 252 -12.83 4.57 -6.93
C TYR A 252 -12.47 4.26 -5.47
N TRP A 253 -11.97 5.22 -4.70
CA TRP A 253 -11.50 4.98 -3.34
C TRP A 253 -12.20 5.84 -2.28
N ASP A 254 -13.07 6.75 -2.69
CA ASP A 254 -13.85 7.56 -1.76
C ASP A 254 -14.72 6.64 -0.89
N TRP A 255 -14.58 6.80 0.44
CA TRP A 255 -15.24 5.92 1.40
C TRP A 255 -16.76 5.99 1.31
N ASP A 256 -17.34 7.17 1.13
CA ASP A 256 -18.78 7.36 1.06
C ASP A 256 -19.38 6.72 -0.21
N GLN A 257 -18.69 6.88 -1.34
CA GLN A 257 -19.08 6.19 -2.58
C GLN A 257 -19.01 4.67 -2.45
N GLN A 258 -17.94 4.15 -1.81
CA GLN A 258 -17.82 2.71 -1.59
C GLN A 258 -18.94 2.18 -0.69
N ALA A 259 -19.26 2.89 0.40
CA ALA A 259 -20.35 2.52 1.30
C ALA A 259 -21.70 2.49 0.58
N GLN A 260 -22.01 3.47 -0.25
CA GLN A 260 -23.23 3.51 -1.06
C GLN A 260 -23.30 2.35 -2.05
N ASN A 261 -22.19 2.05 -2.74
CA ASN A 261 -22.13 0.95 -3.69
C ASN A 261 -22.38 -0.42 -3.02
N ILE A 262 -21.77 -0.63 -1.83
CA ILE A 262 -21.97 -1.85 -1.04
C ILE A 262 -23.43 -1.96 -0.57
N PHE A 263 -23.99 -0.86 -0.05
CA PHE A 263 -25.37 -0.81 0.41
C PHE A 263 -26.37 -1.19 -0.69
N HIS A 264 -26.21 -0.62 -1.90
CA HIS A 264 -27.05 -0.96 -3.04
C HIS A 264 -26.97 -2.43 -3.46
N GLN A 265 -25.78 -3.05 -3.36
CA GLN A 265 -25.58 -4.46 -3.71
C GLN A 265 -26.17 -5.41 -2.67
N VAL A 266 -26.26 -4.99 -1.40
CA VAL A 266 -26.83 -5.79 -0.31
C VAL A 266 -28.36 -5.70 -0.28
N ILE A 267 -28.93 -4.51 -0.51
CA ILE A 267 -30.38 -4.27 -0.37
C ILE A 267 -31.15 -4.51 -1.67
N LYS A 268 -30.48 -4.38 -2.84
CA LYS A 268 -31.06 -4.70 -4.16
C LYS A 268 -30.31 -5.89 -4.76
N PRO A 269 -30.60 -7.12 -4.31
CA PRO A 269 -29.95 -8.32 -4.85
C PRO A 269 -30.37 -8.62 -6.28
#